data_37e37b0022ee2aa0251898a47569f29c
#
_entry.id   37e37b0022ee2aa0251898a47569f29c
#
_cell.length_a   1.000
_cell.length_b   1.000
_cell.length_c   1.000
_cell.angle_alpha   90.00
_cell.angle_beta   90.00
_cell.angle_gamma   90.00
#
_symmetry.space_group_name_H-M   'P 1'
#
loop_
_entity.id
_entity.type
_entity.pdbx_description
1 polymer ?
#
loop_
_entity_poly.entity_id
_entity_poly.type
_entity_poly.pdbx_seq_one_letter_code
_entity_poly.pdbx_strand_id
1 'polypeptide(L)'
;MCIRDRYSSVLPQETDLSTKLTKQVNLKIPVVSAAMDTVTESRMSITLAELGGIGIIHKNLPIKEQAKEVSVVKKFESGVVRDPITISSNKSVGELIKLTQDLNISGMPVINNGDLVGIVTSRDFRNVSDLSAPVESIMTPKERLVTAEENASLELIKNLLYKNRIEKILLVD
;
A
#
# COMPACT_ATOMS: atom_id res chain seq x y z
N MET A 1 20.13 34.19 18.15
CA MET A 1 20.37 33.06 17.21
C MET A 1 21.73 33.26 16.55
N CYS A 2 22.68 32.36 16.76
CA CYS A 2 24.00 32.50 16.15
C CYS A 2 23.92 31.99 14.69
N ILE A 3 23.97 32.93 13.75
CA ILE A 3 24.12 32.61 12.34
C ILE A 3 25.60 32.35 12.08
N ARG A 4 25.95 31.19 11.60
CA ARG A 4 27.27 30.86 11.10
C ARG A 4 27.28 31.06 9.59
N ASP A 5 27.72 32.25 9.20
CA ASP A 5 27.89 32.54 7.78
C ASP A 5 29.20 31.91 7.30
N ARG A 6 29.07 30.87 6.50
CA ARG A 6 30.17 30.26 5.75
C ARG A 6 29.85 30.28 4.28
N TYR A 7 30.86 30.57 3.48
CA TYR A 7 30.73 30.39 2.04
C TYR A 7 30.41 28.94 1.72
N SER A 8 29.40 28.72 0.87
CA SER A 8 29.03 27.43 0.33
C SER A 8 28.98 27.51 -1.19
N SER A 9 29.63 26.58 -1.87
CA SER A 9 29.53 26.42 -3.33
C SER A 9 28.42 25.45 -3.73
N VAL A 10 27.71 24.84 -2.77
CA VAL A 10 26.65 23.87 -3.00
C VAL A 10 25.31 24.58 -3.08
N LEU A 11 24.57 24.37 -4.17
CA LEU A 11 23.22 24.88 -4.32
C LEU A 11 22.25 24.03 -3.48
N PRO A 12 21.13 24.58 -3.00
CA PRO A 12 20.12 23.84 -2.21
C PRO A 12 19.66 22.55 -2.88
N GLN A 13 19.50 22.55 -4.19
CA GLN A 13 19.08 21.39 -5.00
C GLN A 13 20.15 20.31 -5.15
N GLU A 14 21.40 20.62 -4.86
CA GLU A 14 22.55 19.71 -4.93
C GLU A 14 22.88 19.11 -3.56
N THR A 15 22.13 19.51 -2.53
CA THR A 15 22.36 19.05 -1.16
C THR A 15 21.90 17.59 -1.02
N ASP A 16 22.82 16.72 -0.62
CA ASP A 16 22.50 15.34 -0.22
C ASP A 16 21.93 15.35 1.21
N LEU A 17 20.66 14.94 1.34
CA LEU A 17 19.97 14.85 2.62
C LEU A 17 20.00 13.43 3.20
N SER A 18 20.65 12.48 2.52
CA SER A 18 20.74 11.11 2.99
C SER A 18 21.46 11.02 4.33
N THR A 19 20.93 10.20 5.23
CA THR A 19 21.48 10.04 6.58
C THR A 19 21.30 8.62 7.09
N LYS A 20 22.08 8.26 8.09
CA LYS A 20 21.98 6.96 8.77
C LYS A 20 21.19 7.12 10.05
N LEU A 21 20.06 6.42 10.15
CA LEU A 21 19.32 6.30 11.40
C LEU A 21 20.00 5.26 12.32
N THR A 22 20.43 4.16 11.75
CA THR A 22 21.19 3.11 12.43
C THR A 22 22.31 2.59 11.53
N LYS A 23 23.12 1.65 12.02
CA LYS A 23 24.17 1.01 11.19
C LYS A 23 23.61 0.34 9.93
N GLN A 24 22.34 -0.08 9.95
CA GLN A 24 21.71 -0.85 8.87
C GLN A 24 20.59 -0.09 8.17
N VAL A 25 20.10 1.02 8.73
CA VAL A 25 18.97 1.78 8.18
C VAL A 25 19.45 3.14 7.70
N ASN A 26 19.34 3.36 6.40
CA ASN A 26 19.61 4.63 5.74
C ASN A 26 18.27 5.30 5.40
N LEU A 27 18.21 6.61 5.58
CA LEU A 27 17.07 7.45 5.18
C LEU A 27 17.49 8.34 4.02
N LYS A 28 16.58 8.61 3.10
CA LYS A 28 16.80 9.56 1.99
C LYS A 28 16.66 11.01 2.45
N ILE A 29 15.81 11.25 3.46
CA ILE A 29 15.66 12.53 4.12
C ILE A 29 15.77 12.33 5.64
N PRO A 30 16.35 13.28 6.41
CA PRO A 30 16.57 13.14 7.84
C PRO A 30 15.31 13.47 8.64
N VAL A 31 14.19 12.80 8.32
CA VAL A 31 12.89 13.03 8.97
C VAL A 31 12.40 11.74 9.62
N VAL A 32 12.11 11.83 10.90
CA VAL A 32 11.57 10.74 11.72
C VAL A 32 10.34 11.27 12.45
N SER A 33 9.20 10.59 12.37
CA SER A 33 8.05 11.00 13.18
C SER A 33 8.17 10.55 14.63
N ALA A 34 7.64 11.35 15.54
CA ALA A 34 7.61 11.03 16.95
C ALA A 34 6.69 9.82 17.23
N ALA A 35 7.12 8.93 18.13
CA ALA A 35 6.34 7.78 18.57
C ALA A 35 5.25 8.21 19.57
N MET A 36 4.32 9.05 19.13
CA MET A 36 3.23 9.61 19.91
C MET A 36 1.90 9.03 19.48
N ASP A 37 1.04 8.77 20.47
CA ASP A 37 -0.34 8.36 20.27
C ASP A 37 -1.09 9.36 19.38
N THR A 38 -1.93 8.85 18.49
CA THR A 38 -2.69 9.60 17.48
C THR A 38 -1.87 10.40 16.47
N VAL A 39 -0.53 10.41 16.59
CA VAL A 39 0.38 11.10 15.67
C VAL A 39 1.00 10.13 14.68
N THR A 40 1.67 9.06 15.18
CA THR A 40 2.38 8.10 14.32
C THR A 40 1.79 6.72 14.41
N GLU A 41 0.88 6.46 13.49
CA GLU A 41 0.28 5.16 13.18
C GLU A 41 0.66 4.76 11.75
N SER A 42 0.04 3.73 11.17
CA SER A 42 0.38 3.22 9.84
C SER A 42 0.33 4.28 8.76
N ARG A 43 -0.69 5.13 8.74
CA ARG A 43 -0.88 6.17 7.72
C ARG A 43 0.29 7.17 7.68
N MET A 44 0.67 7.72 8.83
CA MET A 44 1.81 8.64 8.93
C MET A 44 3.11 7.94 8.55
N SER A 45 3.29 6.70 9.02
CA SER A 45 4.50 5.91 8.73
C SER A 45 4.66 5.61 7.25
N ILE A 46 3.57 5.29 6.55
CA ILE A 46 3.55 5.08 5.10
C ILE A 46 3.94 6.37 4.37
N THR A 47 3.27 7.48 4.68
CA THR A 47 3.54 8.77 4.03
C THR A 47 5.01 9.20 4.20
N LEU A 48 5.57 9.04 5.40
CA LEU A 48 6.98 9.36 5.62
C LEU A 48 7.93 8.42 4.87
N ALA A 49 7.60 7.13 4.80
CA ALA A 49 8.40 6.17 4.05
C ALA A 49 8.42 6.50 2.55
N GLU A 50 7.31 6.89 1.96
CA GLU A 50 7.22 7.34 0.57
C GLU A 50 8.09 8.57 0.29
N LEU A 51 8.20 9.49 1.26
CA LEU A 51 9.06 10.67 1.18
C LEU A 51 10.55 10.36 1.46
N GLY A 52 10.87 9.15 1.92
CA GLY A 52 12.22 8.72 2.23
C GLY A 52 12.67 8.91 3.67
N GLY A 53 11.73 9.27 4.57
CA GLY A 53 11.89 9.27 6.02
C GLY A 53 11.44 7.96 6.66
N ILE A 54 11.10 7.98 7.95
CA ILE A 54 10.58 6.83 8.69
C ILE A 54 9.59 7.23 9.78
N GLY A 55 8.53 6.43 9.94
CA GLY A 55 7.60 6.55 11.05
C GLY A 55 7.93 5.58 12.18
N ILE A 56 7.85 6.05 13.42
CA ILE A 56 8.00 5.21 14.62
C ILE A 56 6.63 5.06 15.27
N ILE A 57 6.04 3.88 15.11
CA ILE A 57 4.72 3.58 15.68
C ILE A 57 4.80 3.56 17.21
N HIS A 58 3.88 4.26 17.85
CA HIS A 58 3.87 4.40 19.31
C HIS A 58 3.50 3.08 20.02
N LYS A 59 3.85 2.99 21.31
CA LYS A 59 3.60 1.81 22.13
C LYS A 59 2.25 1.81 22.86
N ASN A 60 1.47 2.90 22.79
CA ASN A 60 0.18 3.02 23.48
C ASN A 60 -0.94 2.31 22.70
N LEU A 61 -0.69 1.05 22.37
CA LEU A 61 -1.61 0.14 21.68
C LEU A 61 -1.47 -1.25 22.30
N PRO A 62 -2.55 -2.05 22.35
CA PRO A 62 -2.44 -3.47 22.63
C PRO A 62 -1.46 -4.13 21.63
N ILE A 63 -0.72 -5.13 22.08
CA ILE A 63 0.32 -5.78 21.26
C ILE A 63 -0.18 -6.21 19.90
N LYS A 64 -1.40 -6.77 19.82
CA LYS A 64 -2.00 -7.22 18.56
C LYS A 64 -2.32 -6.05 17.61
N GLU A 65 -2.77 -4.92 18.14
CA GLU A 65 -3.08 -3.73 17.36
C GLU A 65 -1.81 -3.06 16.85
N GLN A 66 -0.78 -2.92 17.68
CA GLN A 66 0.52 -2.41 17.25
C GLN A 66 1.12 -3.28 16.15
N ALA A 67 1.07 -4.61 16.29
CA ALA A 67 1.52 -5.54 15.26
C ALA A 67 0.73 -5.40 13.96
N LYS A 68 -0.60 -5.14 14.05
CA LYS A 68 -1.44 -4.85 12.89
C LYS A 68 -1.00 -3.57 12.18
N GLU A 69 -0.78 -2.48 12.92
CA GLU A 69 -0.29 -1.20 12.35
C GLU A 69 1.05 -1.40 11.61
N VAL A 70 2.01 -2.09 12.24
CA VAL A 70 3.29 -2.44 11.60
C VAL A 70 3.09 -3.29 10.33
N SER A 71 2.18 -4.27 10.40
CA SER A 71 1.86 -5.12 9.24
C SER A 71 1.30 -4.31 8.06
N VAL A 72 0.41 -3.34 8.33
CA VAL A 72 -0.12 -2.43 7.31
C VAL A 72 1.01 -1.67 6.61
N VAL A 73 1.94 -1.09 7.38
CA VAL A 73 3.11 -0.38 6.82
C VAL A 73 3.98 -1.31 5.99
N LYS A 74 4.27 -2.51 6.51
CA LYS A 74 5.13 -3.49 5.80
C LYS A 74 4.49 -4.05 4.54
N LYS A 75 3.17 -4.18 4.52
CA LYS A 75 2.42 -4.60 3.33
C LYS A 75 2.23 -3.48 2.32
N PHE A 76 2.45 -2.24 2.72
CA PHE A 76 2.43 -1.08 1.84
C PHE A 76 3.76 -0.98 1.07
N GLU A 77 4.04 -1.96 0.23
CA GLU A 77 5.07 -1.84 -0.79
C GLU A 77 4.41 -1.27 -2.06
N SER A 78 5.06 -0.30 -2.69
CA SER A 78 4.51 0.40 -3.86
C SER A 78 4.14 -0.58 -4.98
N GLY A 79 2.85 -0.81 -5.15
CA GLY A 79 2.28 -1.60 -6.24
C GLY A 79 2.14 -3.10 -5.99
N VAL A 80 2.72 -3.65 -4.93
CA VAL A 80 2.64 -5.10 -4.63
C VAL A 80 1.94 -5.33 -3.28
N VAL A 81 0.87 -6.11 -3.28
CA VAL A 81 0.18 -6.56 -2.06
C VAL A 81 0.45 -8.05 -1.90
N ARG A 82 1.19 -8.41 -0.84
CA ARG A 82 1.41 -9.81 -0.45
C ARG A 82 0.27 -10.27 0.44
N ASP A 83 -0.20 -11.51 0.25
CA ASP A 83 -1.35 -12.07 0.98
C ASP A 83 -2.59 -11.16 0.91
N PRO A 84 -3.14 -10.89 -0.27
CA PRO A 84 -4.31 -10.05 -0.40
C PRO A 84 -5.53 -10.71 0.24
N ILE A 85 -6.40 -9.89 0.82
CA ILE A 85 -7.72 -10.38 1.23
C ILE A 85 -8.52 -10.63 -0.03
N THR A 86 -9.09 -11.80 -0.13
CA THR A 86 -9.83 -12.25 -1.32
C THR A 86 -11.32 -12.42 -1.02
N ILE A 87 -12.14 -12.42 -2.06
CA ILE A 87 -13.57 -12.69 -1.98
C ILE A 87 -13.97 -13.72 -3.04
N SER A 88 -14.99 -14.52 -2.76
CA SER A 88 -15.54 -15.45 -3.73
C SER A 88 -16.50 -14.76 -4.70
N SER A 89 -16.53 -15.17 -5.97
CA SER A 89 -17.33 -14.53 -7.02
C SER A 89 -18.85 -14.61 -6.78
N ASN A 90 -19.29 -15.62 -6.03
CA ASN A 90 -20.71 -15.84 -5.69
C ASN A 90 -21.21 -15.00 -4.49
N LYS A 91 -20.31 -14.31 -3.79
CA LYS A 91 -20.69 -13.42 -2.70
C LYS A 91 -21.44 -12.21 -3.23
N SER A 92 -22.31 -11.63 -2.38
CA SER A 92 -23.06 -10.45 -2.76
C SER A 92 -22.23 -9.16 -2.74
N VAL A 93 -22.60 -8.20 -3.55
CA VAL A 93 -22.00 -6.85 -3.54
C VAL A 93 -22.12 -6.19 -2.16
N GLY A 94 -23.20 -6.46 -1.42
CA GLY A 94 -23.38 -5.98 -0.06
C GLY A 94 -22.33 -6.53 0.91
N GLU A 95 -22.01 -7.84 0.84
CA GLU A 95 -20.92 -8.42 1.64
C GLU A 95 -19.56 -7.85 1.26
N LEU A 96 -19.31 -7.63 -0.03
CA LEU A 96 -18.10 -6.98 -0.53
C LEU A 96 -17.94 -5.58 0.07
N ILE A 97 -18.96 -4.74 0.00
CA ILE A 97 -18.93 -3.36 0.52
C ILE A 97 -18.61 -3.36 2.01
N LYS A 98 -19.29 -4.24 2.78
CA LYS A 98 -19.04 -4.38 4.21
C LYS A 98 -17.57 -4.76 4.49
N LEU A 99 -17.04 -5.76 3.79
CA LEU A 99 -15.64 -6.17 3.95
C LEU A 99 -14.66 -5.05 3.60
N THR A 100 -14.92 -4.29 2.53
CA THR A 100 -14.04 -3.18 2.14
C THR A 100 -14.05 -2.05 3.16
N GLN A 101 -15.19 -1.77 3.79
CA GLN A 101 -15.33 -0.76 4.84
C GLN A 101 -14.66 -1.21 6.14
N ASP A 102 -14.96 -2.44 6.61
CA ASP A 102 -14.41 -2.98 7.86
C ASP A 102 -12.87 -3.10 7.84
N LEU A 103 -12.31 -3.37 6.66
CA LEU A 103 -10.87 -3.59 6.48
C LEU A 103 -10.14 -2.39 5.87
N ASN A 104 -10.87 -1.34 5.51
CA ASN A 104 -10.35 -0.12 4.88
C ASN A 104 -9.47 -0.42 3.64
N ILE A 105 -9.96 -1.30 2.75
CA ILE A 105 -9.27 -1.68 1.51
C ILE A 105 -10.05 -1.21 0.29
N SER A 106 -9.34 -0.85 -0.78
CA SER A 106 -9.93 -0.26 -2.00
C SER A 106 -10.22 -1.27 -3.10
N GLY A 107 -9.82 -2.52 -2.93
CA GLY A 107 -10.05 -3.58 -3.90
C GLY A 107 -9.58 -4.94 -3.41
N MET A 108 -10.17 -5.98 -3.95
CA MET A 108 -9.91 -7.38 -3.58
C MET A 108 -9.81 -8.26 -4.82
N PRO A 109 -8.86 -9.21 -4.87
CA PRO A 109 -8.90 -10.30 -5.83
C PRO A 109 -10.13 -11.17 -5.61
N VAL A 110 -10.73 -11.60 -6.70
CA VAL A 110 -11.85 -12.53 -6.68
C VAL A 110 -11.33 -13.92 -7.01
N ILE A 111 -11.60 -14.88 -6.14
CA ILE A 111 -11.13 -16.26 -6.29
C ILE A 111 -12.30 -17.24 -6.29
N ASN A 112 -12.16 -18.32 -7.05
CA ASN A 112 -13.05 -19.48 -7.01
C ASN A 112 -12.20 -20.74 -6.89
N ASN A 113 -12.48 -21.58 -5.91
CA ASN A 113 -11.76 -22.84 -5.66
C ASN A 113 -10.22 -22.70 -5.58
N GLY A 114 -9.72 -21.54 -5.17
CA GLY A 114 -8.30 -21.23 -5.11
C GLY A 114 -7.75 -20.52 -6.35
N ASP A 115 -8.47 -20.50 -7.47
CA ASP A 115 -8.05 -19.84 -8.70
C ASP A 115 -8.47 -18.38 -8.75
N LEU A 116 -7.60 -17.51 -9.23
CA LEU A 116 -7.91 -16.10 -9.51
C LEU A 116 -8.84 -16.02 -10.72
N VAL A 117 -10.03 -15.46 -10.53
CA VAL A 117 -11.03 -15.25 -11.60
C VAL A 117 -11.23 -13.79 -11.96
N GLY A 118 -10.79 -12.87 -11.11
CA GLY A 118 -10.92 -11.44 -11.40
C GLY A 118 -10.43 -10.55 -10.26
N ILE A 119 -10.71 -9.26 -10.38
CA ILE A 119 -10.53 -8.27 -9.31
C ILE A 119 -11.76 -7.37 -9.22
N VAL A 120 -12.08 -6.94 -8.02
CA VAL A 120 -13.11 -5.93 -7.78
C VAL A 120 -12.52 -4.78 -6.99
N THR A 121 -12.82 -3.56 -7.41
CA THR A 121 -12.32 -2.32 -6.79
C THR A 121 -13.45 -1.41 -6.39
N SER A 122 -13.16 -0.39 -5.57
CA SER A 122 -14.14 0.60 -5.14
C SER A 122 -14.82 1.35 -6.31
N ARG A 123 -14.22 1.36 -7.50
CA ARG A 123 -14.82 1.94 -8.71
C ARG A 123 -15.96 1.07 -9.22
N ASP A 124 -15.83 -0.24 -9.12
CA ASP A 124 -16.76 -1.21 -9.71
C ASP A 124 -18.10 -1.26 -8.94
N PHE A 125 -18.07 -1.06 -7.63
CA PHE A 125 -19.29 -1.10 -6.79
C PHE A 125 -19.82 0.26 -6.33
N ARG A 126 -19.16 1.39 -6.70
CA ARG A 126 -19.55 2.74 -6.26
C ARG A 126 -21.00 3.13 -6.64
N ASN A 127 -21.46 2.68 -7.79
CA ASN A 127 -22.76 3.04 -8.36
C ASN A 127 -23.67 1.84 -8.51
N VAL A 128 -23.40 0.73 -7.82
CA VAL A 128 -24.28 -0.46 -7.90
C VAL A 128 -25.48 -0.26 -7.00
N SER A 129 -26.68 -0.39 -7.59
CA SER A 129 -27.95 -0.25 -6.85
C SER A 129 -28.41 -1.59 -6.26
N ASP A 130 -28.09 -2.71 -6.92
CA ASP A 130 -28.47 -4.04 -6.45
C ASP A 130 -27.36 -4.66 -5.61
N LEU A 131 -27.53 -4.55 -4.29
CA LEU A 131 -26.57 -5.11 -3.32
C LEU A 131 -26.66 -6.64 -3.20
N SER A 132 -27.70 -7.26 -3.76
CA SER A 132 -27.85 -8.72 -3.78
C SER A 132 -27.15 -9.39 -4.98
N ALA A 133 -26.77 -8.61 -5.99
CA ALA A 133 -26.05 -9.09 -7.16
C ALA A 133 -24.75 -9.79 -6.77
N PRO A 134 -24.33 -10.86 -7.48
CA PRO A 134 -23.06 -11.52 -7.22
C PRO A 134 -21.86 -10.63 -7.65
N VAL A 135 -20.74 -10.73 -6.93
CA VAL A 135 -19.49 -10.02 -7.25
C VAL A 135 -19.04 -10.27 -8.68
N GLU A 136 -19.29 -11.45 -9.22
CA GLU A 136 -18.97 -11.82 -10.61
C GLU A 136 -19.56 -10.86 -11.65
N SER A 137 -20.74 -10.29 -11.36
CA SER A 137 -21.43 -9.38 -12.29
C SER A 137 -20.75 -8.02 -12.44
N ILE A 138 -19.92 -7.63 -11.49
CA ILE A 138 -19.27 -6.32 -11.44
C ILE A 138 -17.75 -6.35 -11.49
N MET A 139 -17.13 -7.53 -11.29
CA MET A 139 -15.68 -7.66 -11.25
C MET A 139 -15.06 -7.42 -12.63
N THR A 140 -13.81 -7.01 -12.64
CA THR A 140 -12.96 -7.07 -13.83
C THR A 140 -12.43 -8.50 -13.96
N PRO A 141 -12.77 -9.25 -15.03
CA PRO A 141 -12.37 -10.64 -15.19
C PRO A 141 -10.87 -10.79 -15.45
N LYS A 142 -10.34 -11.99 -15.14
CA LYS A 142 -8.90 -12.31 -15.21
C LYS A 142 -8.26 -11.96 -16.56
N GLU A 143 -8.97 -12.15 -17.66
CA GLU A 143 -8.48 -11.90 -19.02
C GLU A 143 -8.14 -10.44 -19.30
N ARG A 144 -8.69 -9.54 -18.49
CA ARG A 144 -8.43 -8.09 -18.57
C ARG A 144 -7.43 -7.59 -17.53
N LEU A 145 -6.93 -8.48 -16.67
CA LEU A 145 -5.98 -8.11 -15.63
C LEU A 145 -4.56 -8.08 -16.17
N VAL A 146 -3.81 -7.11 -15.70
CA VAL A 146 -2.35 -7.12 -15.82
C VAL A 146 -1.83 -7.81 -14.57
N THR A 147 -1.21 -8.96 -14.76
CA THR A 147 -0.59 -9.75 -13.69
C THR A 147 0.90 -9.89 -13.94
N ALA A 148 1.66 -10.25 -12.92
CA ALA A 148 3.05 -10.63 -13.04
C ALA A 148 3.30 -11.92 -12.24
N GLU A 149 4.37 -12.64 -12.56
CA GLU A 149 4.79 -13.80 -11.80
C GLU A 149 5.30 -13.39 -10.41
N GLU A 150 5.18 -14.27 -9.41
CA GLU A 150 5.61 -13.98 -8.03
C GLU A 150 7.10 -13.58 -7.95
N ASN A 151 7.93 -14.17 -8.80
CA ASN A 151 9.38 -13.93 -8.87
C ASN A 151 9.78 -12.78 -9.82
N ALA A 152 8.81 -12.03 -10.36
CA ALA A 152 9.09 -10.92 -11.27
C ALA A 152 9.96 -9.85 -10.60
N SER A 153 10.91 -9.28 -11.37
CA SER A 153 11.78 -8.23 -10.86
C SER A 153 10.98 -6.94 -10.58
N LEU A 154 11.40 -6.19 -9.56
CA LEU A 154 10.78 -4.89 -9.23
C LEU A 154 10.79 -3.91 -10.41
N GLU A 155 11.78 -3.99 -11.28
CA GLU A 155 11.88 -3.15 -12.47
C GLU A 155 10.79 -3.52 -13.49
N LEU A 156 10.56 -4.82 -13.71
CA LEU A 156 9.48 -5.30 -14.56
C LEU A 156 8.11 -4.87 -14.03
N ILE A 157 7.89 -5.03 -12.72
CA ILE A 157 6.64 -4.62 -12.06
C ILE A 157 6.41 -3.12 -12.23
N LYS A 158 7.41 -2.27 -11.98
CA LYS A 158 7.31 -0.81 -12.19
C LYS A 158 6.98 -0.46 -13.64
N ASN A 159 7.60 -1.11 -14.59
CA ASN A 159 7.32 -0.90 -16.02
C ASN A 159 5.89 -1.29 -16.39
N LEU A 160 5.38 -2.41 -15.86
CA LEU A 160 3.99 -2.82 -16.08
C LEU A 160 2.99 -1.85 -15.46
N LEU A 161 3.23 -1.38 -14.23
CA LEU A 161 2.40 -0.38 -13.57
C LEU A 161 2.34 0.93 -14.38
N TYR A 162 3.51 1.43 -14.81
CA TYR A 162 3.61 2.66 -15.58
C TYR A 162 2.95 2.55 -16.95
N LYS A 163 3.27 1.50 -17.71
CA LYS A 163 2.74 1.25 -19.07
C LYS A 163 1.22 1.14 -19.08
N ASN A 164 0.65 0.46 -18.09
CA ASN A 164 -0.79 0.21 -18.00
C ASN A 164 -1.52 1.26 -17.16
N ARG A 165 -0.82 2.24 -16.56
CA ARG A 165 -1.38 3.30 -15.70
C ARG A 165 -2.22 2.74 -14.56
N ILE A 166 -1.73 1.68 -13.93
CA ILE A 166 -2.35 1.03 -12.77
C ILE A 166 -1.49 1.25 -11.52
N GLU A 167 -2.14 1.31 -10.36
CA GLU A 167 -1.48 1.56 -9.08
C GLU A 167 -1.00 0.27 -8.40
N LYS A 168 -1.64 -0.85 -8.72
CA LYS A 168 -1.39 -2.15 -8.10
C LYS A 168 -1.42 -3.25 -9.15
N ILE A 169 -0.61 -4.27 -8.95
CA ILE A 169 -0.55 -5.46 -9.80
C ILE A 169 -0.71 -6.72 -8.92
N LEU A 170 -1.40 -7.72 -9.44
CA LEU A 170 -1.49 -9.01 -8.78
C LEU A 170 -0.31 -9.87 -9.21
N LEU A 171 0.36 -10.49 -8.24
CA LEU A 171 1.33 -11.53 -8.49
C LEU A 171 0.59 -12.87 -8.47
N VAL A 172 0.88 -13.70 -9.45
CA VAL A 172 0.29 -15.02 -9.60
C VAL A 172 1.41 -16.03 -9.83
N ASP A 173 1.21 -17.26 -9.37
CA ASP A 173 2.10 -18.42 -9.61
C ASP A 173 2.06 -18.87 -11.08
#